data_d86b972d08a49abf8d98777fa0a0e217
#
_entry.id   d86b972d08a49abf8d98777fa0a0e217
#
_cell.length_a   1.000
_cell.length_b   1.000
_cell.length_c   1.000
_cell.angle_alpha   90.00
_cell.angle_beta   90.00
_cell.angle_gamma   90.00
#
_symmetry.space_group_name_H-M   'P 1'
#
loop_
_entity.id
_entity.type
_entity.pdbx_description
1 polymer ?
#
loop_
_entity_poly.entity_id
_entity_poly.type
_entity_poly.pdbx_seq_one_letter_code
_entity_poly.pdbx_strand_id
1 'polypeptide(L)'
;YFVIFLFLTATIGFVSGFLVAGSSMITAYNESFEKYNIEDGNFELMEEADDTLLTELEKEGVTIYENYYLEEAVVNGKSDSTLRIFKPRNEVDKVCLMDGKMPQQEDEIAIDRMYADNNSLKVGDTIKVGGEKKTISGLVALSDYSALFSDSKDLMFDAIKFGVAIATEDAFDAYGTGNLHYSYSWKYEKTPADDTEAKEKAEDFMKVLSSKAVIAAYIPAFSNQAIHFTGDDMGGDKTMVMTLLYILIAIMAFVFAVTTNNTITKEAAVIGTLRASGYTRGELLRHYLHLPVLVTIVAAIIGNILGYTVFKNMVADLYYGSYSLPTYHTIWNGDAFILTTVIPAIIMIVINLLLISSKLRISPLNFLRRDLSRRKRKKAVKLPHFKFFNRFRIRIILQNRAGYLTLFIGIAFAEILLVFGMMMSPLLDHYQDEVLSHMLADYQYVLKAPVPTETDGAEAYLAGSLKTMPTEFSSEEVSVYGVEKDSAYVDIDFPKEGVYISDSYAEKYRLAEGDTIELKETYGDKKYKFKVAGIYEYPAAVAIFMP
;
A
#
# COMPACT_ATOMS: atom_id res chain seq x y z
N TYR A 1 -18.48 -29.98 5.10
CA TYR A 1 -17.29 -29.61 5.91
C TYR A 1 -16.01 -29.51 5.09
N PHE A 2 -15.79 -30.40 4.09
CA PHE A 2 -14.57 -30.32 3.26
C PHE A 2 -14.40 -28.97 2.55
N VAL A 3 -15.47 -28.45 1.93
CA VAL A 3 -15.45 -27.12 1.26
C VAL A 3 -15.17 -26.02 2.28
N ILE A 4 -15.76 -26.08 3.48
CA ILE A 4 -15.50 -25.12 4.55
C ILE A 4 -14.04 -25.21 5.00
N PHE A 5 -13.51 -26.41 5.15
CA PHE A 5 -12.10 -26.62 5.48
C PHE A 5 -11.17 -25.99 4.45
N LEU A 6 -11.40 -26.23 3.14
CA LEU A 6 -10.60 -25.62 2.07
C LEU A 6 -10.69 -24.09 2.09
N PHE A 7 -11.90 -23.55 2.22
CA PHE A 7 -12.12 -22.11 2.27
C PHE A 7 -11.42 -21.46 3.46
N LEU A 8 -11.55 -22.05 4.66
CA LEU A 8 -10.87 -21.58 5.86
C LEU A 8 -9.34 -21.65 5.71
N THR A 9 -8.82 -22.77 5.21
CA THR A 9 -7.39 -22.95 5.01
C THR A 9 -6.82 -21.93 4.05
N ALA A 10 -7.49 -21.70 2.91
CA ALA A 10 -7.08 -20.71 1.93
C ALA A 10 -7.14 -19.28 2.49
N THR A 11 -8.24 -18.94 3.18
CA THR A 11 -8.43 -17.60 3.78
C THR A 11 -7.39 -17.32 4.85
N ILE A 12 -7.21 -18.23 5.80
CA ILE A 12 -6.23 -18.07 6.88
C ILE A 12 -4.82 -18.01 6.29
N GLY A 13 -4.51 -18.90 5.34
CA GLY A 13 -3.20 -18.95 4.70
C GLY A 13 -2.87 -17.66 3.96
N PHE A 14 -3.75 -17.19 3.10
CA PHE A 14 -3.53 -15.97 2.32
C PHE A 14 -3.36 -14.73 3.22
N VAL A 15 -4.32 -14.48 4.12
CA VAL A 15 -4.26 -13.29 4.99
C VAL A 15 -3.11 -13.36 5.98
N SER A 16 -2.83 -14.53 6.57
CA SER A 16 -1.66 -14.73 7.42
C SER A 16 -0.37 -14.49 6.65
N GLY A 17 -0.26 -15.03 5.43
CA GLY A 17 0.90 -14.84 4.56
C GLY A 17 1.12 -13.37 4.21
N PHE A 18 0.06 -12.64 3.89
CA PHE A 18 0.12 -11.22 3.60
C PHE A 18 0.60 -10.39 4.79
N LEU A 19 -0.03 -10.58 5.96
CA LEU A 19 0.35 -9.86 7.18
C LEU A 19 1.78 -10.18 7.64
N VAL A 20 2.23 -11.42 7.47
CA VAL A 20 3.59 -11.85 7.82
C VAL A 20 4.61 -11.30 6.83
N ALA A 21 4.35 -11.37 5.53
CA ALA A 21 5.23 -10.79 4.51
C ALA A 21 5.35 -9.28 4.68
N GLY A 22 4.23 -8.56 4.73
CA GLY A 22 4.21 -7.11 4.90
C GLY A 22 4.94 -6.66 6.16
N SER A 23 4.69 -7.28 7.33
CA SER A 23 5.41 -6.91 8.55
C SER A 23 6.89 -7.25 8.51
N SER A 24 7.28 -8.37 7.87
CA SER A 24 8.69 -8.76 7.76
C SER A 24 9.45 -7.83 6.82
N MET A 25 8.83 -7.43 5.72
CA MET A 25 9.46 -6.55 4.73
C MET A 25 9.54 -5.11 5.20
N ILE A 26 8.48 -4.56 5.82
CA ILE A 26 8.55 -3.21 6.40
C ILE A 26 9.58 -3.14 7.55
N THR A 27 9.74 -4.20 8.31
CA THR A 27 10.80 -4.27 9.33
C THR A 27 12.17 -4.27 8.67
N ALA A 28 12.41 -5.08 7.64
CA ALA A 28 13.68 -5.10 6.91
C ALA A 28 13.98 -3.75 6.24
N TYR A 29 12.96 -3.09 5.69
CA TYR A 29 13.08 -1.74 5.14
C TYR A 29 13.49 -0.73 6.22
N ASN A 30 12.81 -0.70 7.36
CA ASN A 30 13.14 0.23 8.44
C ASN A 30 14.53 -0.04 9.05
N GLU A 31 14.89 -1.31 9.28
CA GLU A 31 16.21 -1.70 9.78
C GLU A 31 17.33 -1.41 8.78
N SER A 32 17.01 -1.31 7.49
CA SER A 32 17.99 -1.06 6.44
C SER A 32 18.63 0.33 6.55
N PHE A 33 17.91 1.32 7.08
CA PHE A 33 18.44 2.68 7.26
C PHE A 33 19.64 2.71 8.20
N GLU A 34 19.56 1.99 9.31
CA GLU A 34 20.69 1.86 10.23
C GLU A 34 21.76 0.91 9.68
N LYS A 35 21.33 -0.27 9.18
CA LYS A 35 22.23 -1.33 8.71
C LYS A 35 23.13 -0.88 7.57
N TYR A 36 22.60 -0.11 6.64
CA TYR A 36 23.32 0.37 5.47
C TYR A 36 23.75 1.82 5.59
N ASN A 37 23.60 2.43 6.77
CA ASN A 37 23.97 3.82 7.08
C ASN A 37 23.41 4.79 6.04
N ILE A 38 22.08 4.74 5.82
CA ILE A 38 21.44 5.58 4.81
C ILE A 38 21.53 7.05 5.21
N GLU A 39 21.79 7.90 4.25
CA GLU A 39 21.93 9.35 4.40
C GLU A 39 20.75 10.02 5.11
N ASP A 40 21.00 11.16 5.76
CA ASP A 40 19.95 12.06 6.27
C ASP A 40 19.58 13.13 5.23
N GLY A 41 20.26 13.11 4.09
CA GLY A 41 19.99 13.89 2.90
C GLY A 41 21.22 13.97 1.99
N ASN A 42 21.00 14.49 0.79
CA ASN A 42 22.06 14.73 -0.18
C ASN A 42 21.95 16.14 -0.80
N PHE A 43 23.08 16.65 -1.24
CA PHE A 43 23.15 17.86 -2.04
C PHE A 43 24.11 17.69 -3.21
N GLU A 44 23.84 18.38 -4.28
CA GLU A 44 24.69 18.40 -5.47
C GLU A 44 25.21 19.82 -5.71
N LEU A 45 26.48 19.94 -6.02
CA LEU A 45 27.13 21.20 -6.35
C LEU A 45 27.43 21.28 -7.84
N MET A 46 27.49 22.50 -8.36
CA MET A 46 27.87 22.75 -9.76
C MET A 46 29.36 22.47 -10.03
N GLU A 47 30.19 22.51 -9.00
CA GLU A 47 31.63 22.27 -9.05
C GLU A 47 32.01 21.39 -7.85
N GLU A 48 33.12 20.69 -7.95
CA GLU A 48 33.68 19.89 -6.87
C GLU A 48 34.02 20.73 -5.66
N ALA A 49 33.60 20.27 -4.46
CA ALA A 49 33.92 20.95 -3.21
C ALA A 49 35.40 20.74 -2.83
N ASP A 50 36.04 21.78 -2.37
CA ASP A 50 37.38 21.64 -1.75
C ASP A 50 37.29 21.20 -0.27
N ASP A 51 38.39 20.64 0.25
CA ASP A 51 38.46 20.17 1.65
C ASP A 51 38.12 21.26 2.66
N THR A 52 38.35 22.53 2.30
CA THR A 52 38.08 23.68 3.17
C THR A 52 36.58 23.88 3.33
N LEU A 53 35.86 23.83 2.23
CA LEU A 53 34.39 23.93 2.21
C LEU A 53 33.77 22.78 3.00
N LEU A 54 34.17 21.52 2.75
CA LEU A 54 33.65 20.35 3.46
C LEU A 54 33.90 20.48 4.98
N THR A 55 35.12 20.81 5.39
CA THR A 55 35.44 21.00 6.81
C THR A 55 34.64 22.15 7.46
N GLU A 56 34.28 23.18 6.69
CA GLU A 56 33.46 24.27 7.21
C GLU A 56 31.99 23.86 7.35
N LEU A 57 31.47 23.07 6.44
CA LEU A 57 30.10 22.56 6.51
C LEU A 57 29.91 21.54 7.63
N GLU A 58 30.91 20.71 7.91
CA GLU A 58 30.89 19.74 9.02
C GLU A 58 30.78 20.40 10.41
N LYS A 59 31.16 21.67 10.54
CA LYS A 59 30.96 22.42 11.81
C LYS A 59 29.50 22.63 12.18
N GLU A 60 28.59 22.44 11.22
CA GLU A 60 27.14 22.52 11.46
C GLU A 60 26.57 21.23 12.10
N GLY A 61 27.41 20.28 12.52
CA GLY A 61 27.02 19.04 13.19
C GLY A 61 26.55 17.96 12.25
N VAL A 62 27.15 17.95 11.07
CA VAL A 62 26.96 16.91 10.04
C VAL A 62 28.28 16.27 9.67
N THR A 63 28.28 15.04 9.25
CA THR A 63 29.40 14.38 8.56
C THR A 63 29.04 14.27 7.09
N ILE A 64 29.96 14.68 6.20
CA ILE A 64 29.71 14.72 4.76
C ILE A 64 30.51 13.61 4.08
N TYR A 65 29.89 12.95 3.13
CA TYR A 65 30.46 11.87 2.34
C TYR A 65 30.35 12.18 0.85
N GLU A 66 31.43 11.97 0.10
CA GLU A 66 31.38 12.02 -1.36
C GLU A 66 30.56 10.86 -1.88
N ASN A 67 29.52 11.16 -2.67
CA ASN A 67 28.61 10.19 -3.25
C ASN A 67 28.35 10.53 -4.72
N TYR A 68 29.46 10.77 -5.46
CA TYR A 68 29.40 11.15 -6.87
C TYR A 68 28.76 10.07 -7.72
N TYR A 69 28.04 10.49 -8.75
CA TYR A 69 27.44 9.59 -9.70
C TYR A 69 27.58 10.06 -11.15
N LEU A 70 27.40 9.12 -12.06
CA LEU A 70 27.33 9.33 -13.51
C LEU A 70 25.97 8.85 -14.00
N GLU A 71 25.41 9.52 -15.00
CA GLU A 71 24.21 9.03 -15.70
C GLU A 71 24.59 8.62 -17.11
N GLU A 72 24.46 7.31 -17.39
CA GLU A 72 24.83 6.74 -18.67
C GLU A 72 23.67 6.01 -19.34
N ALA A 73 23.54 6.24 -20.66
CA ALA A 73 22.53 5.58 -21.46
C ALA A 73 22.83 4.07 -21.62
N VAL A 74 21.79 3.27 -21.47
CA VAL A 74 21.88 1.81 -21.64
C VAL A 74 21.13 1.37 -22.86
N VAL A 75 21.80 0.58 -23.69
CA VAL A 75 21.20 -0.08 -24.84
C VAL A 75 21.19 -1.59 -24.59
N ASN A 76 20.00 -2.13 -24.27
CA ASN A 76 19.81 -3.56 -24.05
C ASN A 76 18.96 -4.23 -25.13
N GLY A 77 18.62 -3.51 -26.21
CA GLY A 77 17.82 -3.99 -27.34
C GLY A 77 16.29 -4.03 -27.09
N LYS A 78 15.81 -3.66 -25.91
CA LYS A 78 14.37 -3.62 -25.58
C LYS A 78 13.82 -2.20 -25.41
N SER A 79 14.52 -1.37 -24.66
CA SER A 79 14.16 0.03 -24.42
C SER A 79 15.44 0.83 -24.18
N ASP A 80 15.40 2.11 -24.52
CA ASP A 80 16.43 3.06 -24.09
C ASP A 80 16.16 3.36 -22.61
N SER A 81 17.20 3.21 -21.79
CA SER A 81 17.14 3.45 -20.36
C SER A 81 18.40 4.16 -19.88
N THR A 82 18.39 4.68 -18.67
CA THR A 82 19.50 5.35 -18.01
C THR A 82 19.89 4.61 -16.75
N LEU A 83 21.18 4.43 -16.53
CA LEU A 83 21.72 3.97 -15.25
C LEU A 83 22.46 5.10 -14.58
N ARG A 84 22.11 5.35 -13.31
CA ARG A 84 22.87 6.17 -12.38
C ARG A 84 23.91 5.28 -11.72
N ILE A 85 25.18 5.53 -12.01
CA ILE A 85 26.31 4.69 -11.63
C ILE A 85 27.06 5.36 -10.50
N PHE A 86 27.32 4.61 -9.44
CA PHE A 86 28.08 5.05 -8.27
C PHE A 86 29.39 4.26 -8.14
N LYS A 87 30.37 4.86 -7.46
CA LYS A 87 31.52 4.16 -6.91
C LYS A 87 31.12 3.17 -5.82
N PRO A 88 32.00 2.26 -5.37
CA PRO A 88 31.69 1.39 -4.23
C PRO A 88 31.40 2.21 -2.97
N ARG A 89 30.22 2.04 -2.39
CA ARG A 89 29.72 2.75 -1.21
C ARG A 89 30.05 1.97 0.05
N ASN A 90 31.09 2.38 0.77
CA ASN A 90 31.60 1.67 1.95
C ASN A 90 31.22 2.32 3.28
N GLU A 91 30.90 3.61 3.30
CA GLU A 91 30.69 4.41 4.51
C GLU A 91 29.22 4.77 4.68
N VAL A 92 28.62 5.42 3.70
CA VAL A 92 27.23 5.86 3.65
C VAL A 92 26.52 5.15 2.49
N ASP A 93 25.21 5.04 2.56
CA ASP A 93 24.33 4.44 1.53
C ASP A 93 24.84 3.08 1.04
N LYS A 94 25.23 2.23 2.00
CA LYS A 94 25.82 0.93 1.72
C LYS A 94 24.86 0.05 0.95
N VAL A 95 25.41 -0.79 0.11
CA VAL A 95 24.68 -1.62 -0.85
C VAL A 95 24.34 -2.99 -0.27
N CYS A 96 23.13 -3.46 -0.50
CA CYS A 96 22.71 -4.83 -0.22
C CYS A 96 22.92 -5.70 -1.46
N LEU A 97 23.90 -6.61 -1.44
CA LEU A 97 24.05 -7.61 -2.49
C LEU A 97 22.94 -8.65 -2.38
N MET A 98 22.14 -8.79 -3.45
CA MET A 98 21.01 -9.70 -3.53
C MET A 98 21.37 -11.02 -4.23
N ASP A 99 22.16 -10.95 -5.30
CA ASP A 99 22.61 -12.11 -6.08
C ASP A 99 23.97 -11.82 -6.74
N GLY A 100 24.75 -12.85 -7.02
CA GLY A 100 26.06 -12.71 -7.66
C GLY A 100 27.14 -12.16 -6.74
N LYS A 101 27.98 -11.26 -7.26
CA LYS A 101 29.10 -10.61 -6.52
C LYS A 101 29.22 -9.13 -6.89
N MET A 102 29.80 -8.34 -5.99
CA MET A 102 30.17 -6.97 -6.29
C MET A 102 31.24 -6.93 -7.40
N PRO A 103 31.25 -5.88 -8.27
CA PRO A 103 32.21 -5.73 -9.36
C PRO A 103 33.65 -5.74 -8.83
N GLN A 104 34.53 -6.45 -9.51
CA GLN A 104 35.98 -6.55 -9.20
C GLN A 104 36.85 -6.16 -10.37
N GLN A 105 36.28 -6.09 -11.58
CA GLN A 105 36.99 -5.75 -12.81
C GLN A 105 36.29 -4.58 -13.51
N GLU A 106 37.01 -3.85 -14.35
CA GLU A 106 36.49 -2.68 -15.06
C GLU A 106 35.31 -2.98 -15.98
N ASP A 107 35.25 -4.21 -16.53
CA ASP A 107 34.17 -4.67 -17.39
C ASP A 107 32.96 -5.26 -16.62
N GLU A 108 33.00 -5.26 -15.27
CA GLU A 108 31.93 -5.74 -14.43
C GLU A 108 31.10 -4.54 -13.89
N ILE A 109 29.78 -4.78 -13.70
CA ILE A 109 28.84 -3.84 -13.10
C ILE A 109 27.83 -4.59 -12.24
N ALA A 110 27.47 -4.06 -11.07
CA ALA A 110 26.32 -4.53 -10.31
C ALA A 110 25.16 -3.58 -10.53
N ILE A 111 24.00 -4.09 -10.88
CA ILE A 111 22.81 -3.28 -11.19
C ILE A 111 21.70 -3.54 -10.19
N ASP A 112 20.81 -2.57 -10.04
CA ASP A 112 19.62 -2.75 -9.19
C ASP A 112 18.79 -3.96 -9.65
N ARG A 113 18.33 -4.75 -8.67
CA ARG A 113 17.56 -5.98 -8.90
C ARG A 113 16.22 -5.70 -9.59
N MET A 114 15.49 -4.65 -9.16
CA MET A 114 14.19 -4.33 -9.74
C MET A 114 14.33 -3.85 -11.19
N TYR A 115 15.34 -3.01 -11.47
CA TYR A 115 15.68 -2.64 -12.84
C TYR A 115 16.03 -3.87 -13.70
N ALA A 116 16.84 -4.80 -13.16
CA ALA A 116 17.22 -6.02 -13.85
C ALA A 116 16.01 -6.91 -14.17
N ASP A 117 15.12 -7.13 -13.19
CA ASP A 117 13.91 -7.95 -13.37
C ASP A 117 12.98 -7.36 -14.43
N ASN A 118 12.73 -6.04 -14.41
CA ASN A 118 11.87 -5.35 -15.37
C ASN A 118 12.46 -5.38 -16.81
N ASN A 119 13.78 -5.34 -16.92
CA ASN A 119 14.48 -5.43 -18.19
C ASN A 119 14.83 -6.88 -18.59
N SER A 120 14.44 -7.88 -17.79
CA SER A 120 14.72 -9.31 -17.99
C SER A 120 16.23 -9.61 -18.07
N LEU A 121 17.04 -8.91 -17.27
CA LEU A 121 18.49 -9.06 -17.15
C LEU A 121 18.84 -9.97 -15.96
N LYS A 122 19.96 -10.66 -16.06
CA LYS A 122 20.45 -11.61 -15.04
C LYS A 122 21.96 -11.47 -14.85
N VAL A 123 22.45 -11.98 -13.72
CA VAL A 123 23.89 -12.12 -13.48
C VAL A 123 24.52 -12.94 -14.60
N GLY A 124 25.61 -12.42 -15.18
CA GLY A 124 26.33 -12.97 -16.32
C GLY A 124 25.89 -12.40 -17.66
N ASP A 125 24.76 -11.69 -17.76
CA ASP A 125 24.38 -11.02 -19.00
C ASP A 125 25.29 -9.83 -19.28
N THR A 126 25.35 -9.43 -20.55
CA THR A 126 26.14 -8.28 -20.99
C THR A 126 25.22 -7.17 -21.49
N ILE A 127 25.41 -5.97 -20.98
CA ILE A 127 24.70 -4.75 -21.40
C ILE A 127 25.71 -3.74 -21.97
N LYS A 128 25.21 -2.77 -22.72
CA LYS A 128 26.02 -1.68 -23.23
C LYS A 128 25.65 -0.39 -22.48
N VAL A 129 26.59 0.12 -21.67
CA VAL A 129 26.43 1.30 -20.81
C VAL A 129 27.41 2.38 -21.27
N GLY A 130 26.91 3.58 -21.60
CA GLY A 130 27.74 4.66 -22.10
C GLY A 130 28.55 4.30 -23.37
N GLY A 131 28.06 3.33 -24.15
CA GLY A 131 28.78 2.83 -25.34
C GLY A 131 29.70 1.66 -25.07
N GLU A 132 30.05 1.34 -23.83
CA GLU A 132 30.93 0.23 -23.44
C GLU A 132 30.15 -1.03 -23.06
N LYS A 133 30.77 -2.19 -23.29
CA LYS A 133 30.22 -3.48 -22.86
C LYS A 133 30.58 -3.73 -21.41
N LYS A 134 29.56 -3.95 -20.56
CA LYS A 134 29.72 -4.32 -19.15
C LYS A 134 29.00 -5.64 -18.88
N THR A 135 29.61 -6.51 -18.09
CA THR A 135 29.04 -7.78 -17.63
C THR A 135 28.39 -7.58 -16.29
N ILE A 136 27.13 -7.99 -16.14
CA ILE A 136 26.42 -7.92 -14.86
C ILE A 136 27.02 -8.94 -13.91
N SER A 137 27.78 -8.47 -12.92
CA SER A 137 28.44 -9.32 -11.92
C SER A 137 27.54 -9.63 -10.73
N GLY A 138 26.59 -8.74 -10.41
CA GLY A 138 25.68 -8.90 -9.29
C GLY A 138 24.40 -8.08 -9.43
N LEU A 139 23.40 -8.49 -8.66
CA LEU A 139 22.17 -7.73 -8.45
C LEU A 139 22.17 -7.17 -7.04
N VAL A 140 21.84 -5.90 -6.91
CA VAL A 140 21.89 -5.14 -5.67
C VAL A 140 20.53 -4.51 -5.35
N ALA A 141 20.34 -4.14 -4.08
CA ALA A 141 19.29 -3.25 -3.64
C ALA A 141 19.92 -2.11 -2.84
N LEU A 142 19.44 -0.90 -3.09
CA LEU A 142 19.91 0.29 -2.43
C LEU A 142 18.73 0.91 -1.68
N SER A 143 18.84 1.06 -0.36
CA SER A 143 17.73 1.57 0.46
C SER A 143 17.47 3.06 0.29
N ASP A 144 18.45 3.82 -0.19
CA ASP A 144 18.32 5.21 -0.65
C ASP A 144 17.59 5.31 -2.01
N TYR A 145 17.46 4.18 -2.74
CA TYR A 145 16.68 4.00 -3.97
C TYR A 145 15.69 2.84 -3.84
N SER A 146 15.01 2.74 -2.71
CA SER A 146 13.99 1.69 -2.51
C SER A 146 12.87 1.75 -3.56
N ALA A 147 12.58 2.95 -4.07
CA ALA A 147 11.81 3.21 -5.28
C ALA A 147 12.71 3.96 -6.28
N LEU A 148 12.77 3.50 -7.53
CA LEU A 148 13.73 3.97 -8.54
C LEU A 148 13.28 5.30 -9.19
N PHE A 149 13.17 6.36 -8.39
CA PHE A 149 12.93 7.72 -8.88
C PHE A 149 14.19 8.26 -9.55
N SER A 150 14.05 8.77 -10.77
CA SER A 150 15.13 9.45 -11.49
C SER A 150 15.36 10.87 -10.94
N ASP A 151 14.27 11.55 -10.60
CA ASP A 151 14.27 12.83 -9.89
C ASP A 151 13.31 12.77 -8.70
N SER A 152 13.68 13.39 -7.58
CA SER A 152 12.84 13.46 -6.38
C SER A 152 11.53 14.23 -6.58
N LYS A 153 11.37 14.92 -7.70
CA LYS A 153 10.17 15.68 -8.08
C LYS A 153 9.26 14.92 -9.03
N ASP A 154 9.68 13.75 -9.52
CA ASP A 154 8.84 12.91 -10.37
C ASP A 154 7.61 12.46 -9.59
N LEU A 155 6.45 12.42 -10.25
CA LEU A 155 5.21 11.94 -9.64
C LEU A 155 5.18 10.42 -9.47
N MET A 156 5.94 9.70 -10.31
CA MET A 156 6.04 8.25 -10.30
C MET A 156 7.41 7.83 -10.85
N PHE A 157 7.95 6.75 -10.33
CA PHE A 157 9.19 6.17 -10.85
C PHE A 157 8.94 5.22 -12.03
N ASP A 158 9.95 5.07 -12.90
CA ASP A 158 9.93 4.15 -14.04
C ASP A 158 11.16 3.22 -13.99
N ALA A 159 11.02 2.09 -13.31
CA ALA A 159 12.08 1.10 -13.16
C ALA A 159 12.44 0.30 -14.44
N ILE A 160 11.79 0.59 -15.57
CA ILE A 160 12.19 0.11 -16.88
C ILE A 160 13.21 1.06 -17.50
N LYS A 161 12.95 2.37 -17.39
CA LYS A 161 13.76 3.41 -18.02
C LYS A 161 14.87 3.95 -17.14
N PHE A 162 14.77 3.78 -15.84
CA PHE A 162 15.78 4.25 -14.88
C PHE A 162 16.17 3.13 -13.92
N GLY A 163 17.46 3.04 -13.61
CA GLY A 163 18.02 2.14 -12.61
C GLY A 163 19.28 2.71 -11.98
N VAL A 164 19.76 2.06 -10.93
CA VAL A 164 21.00 2.40 -10.25
C VAL A 164 22.00 1.25 -10.37
N ALA A 165 23.29 1.59 -10.35
CA ALA A 165 24.35 0.62 -10.51
C ALA A 165 25.60 1.00 -9.70
N ILE A 166 26.42 -0.01 -9.40
CA ILE A 166 27.73 0.15 -8.78
C ILE A 166 28.79 -0.36 -9.74
N ALA A 167 29.81 0.44 -9.98
CA ALA A 167 31.00 0.08 -10.73
C ALA A 167 32.23 0.04 -9.82
N THR A 168 33.35 -0.48 -10.30
CA THR A 168 34.64 -0.30 -9.62
C THR A 168 35.10 1.16 -9.74
N GLU A 169 36.00 1.62 -8.88
CA GLU A 169 36.54 2.99 -8.96
C GLU A 169 37.19 3.25 -10.33
N ASP A 170 38.02 2.31 -10.82
CA ASP A 170 38.69 2.43 -12.11
C ASP A 170 37.69 2.50 -13.28
N ALA A 171 36.63 1.67 -13.25
CA ALA A 171 35.57 1.70 -14.26
C ALA A 171 34.76 2.99 -14.23
N PHE A 172 34.49 3.53 -13.03
CA PHE A 172 33.77 4.79 -12.86
C PHE A 172 34.59 5.97 -13.42
N ASP A 173 35.87 6.04 -13.06
CA ASP A 173 36.76 7.11 -13.50
C ASP A 173 37.06 7.07 -15.02
N ALA A 174 36.94 5.89 -15.65
CA ALA A 174 37.11 5.72 -17.10
C ALA A 174 36.01 6.42 -17.93
N TYR A 175 34.83 6.67 -17.38
CA TYR A 175 33.75 7.43 -18.06
C TYR A 175 34.09 8.92 -18.20
N GLY A 176 35.06 9.43 -17.42
CA GLY A 176 35.47 10.83 -17.45
C GLY A 176 34.49 11.76 -16.70
N THR A 177 34.69 13.07 -16.85
CA THR A 177 33.96 14.08 -16.08
C THR A 177 32.76 14.71 -16.80
N GLY A 178 32.47 14.30 -18.02
CA GLY A 178 31.45 14.94 -18.85
C GLY A 178 30.02 14.85 -18.30
N ASN A 179 29.72 13.71 -17.65
CA ASN A 179 28.41 13.40 -17.05
C ASN A 179 28.53 13.20 -15.54
N LEU A 180 29.58 13.75 -14.91
CA LEU A 180 29.84 13.60 -13.49
C LEU A 180 29.02 14.62 -12.69
N HIS A 181 28.30 14.11 -11.70
CA HIS A 181 27.54 14.88 -10.73
C HIS A 181 28.27 14.88 -9.40
N TYR A 182 28.59 16.07 -8.90
CA TYR A 182 29.25 16.26 -7.60
C TYR A 182 28.22 16.20 -6.48
N SER A 183 27.76 15.00 -6.15
CA SER A 183 26.78 14.73 -5.11
C SER A 183 27.46 14.36 -3.79
N TYR A 184 26.92 14.85 -2.71
CA TYR A 184 27.40 14.64 -1.34
C TYR A 184 26.24 14.21 -0.47
N SER A 185 26.40 13.08 0.24
CA SER A 185 25.46 12.64 1.27
C SER A 185 25.89 13.19 2.63
N TRP A 186 24.92 13.55 3.49
CA TRP A 186 25.24 13.92 4.88
C TRP A 186 24.54 13.05 5.90
N LYS A 187 25.17 12.95 7.09
CA LYS A 187 24.60 12.36 8.29
C LYS A 187 24.67 13.37 9.42
N TYR A 188 23.57 13.52 10.19
CA TYR A 188 23.62 14.33 11.40
C TYR A 188 24.41 13.60 12.49
N GLU A 189 25.31 14.31 13.20
CA GLU A 189 25.99 13.78 14.40
C GLU A 189 24.96 13.40 15.49
N LYS A 190 23.87 14.15 15.57
CA LYS A 190 22.74 13.87 16.44
C LYS A 190 21.48 13.74 15.59
N THR A 191 20.98 12.52 15.47
CA THR A 191 19.73 12.21 14.74
C THR A 191 18.59 13.11 15.23
N PRO A 192 17.83 13.76 14.32
CA PRO A 192 16.64 14.52 14.66
C PRO A 192 15.60 13.63 15.37
N ALA A 193 14.86 14.21 16.31
CA ALA A 193 13.86 13.48 17.09
C ALA A 193 12.60 13.20 16.27
N ASP A 194 12.27 14.07 15.32
CA ASP A 194 11.12 13.97 14.43
C ASP A 194 11.35 14.75 13.13
N ASP A 195 10.40 14.67 12.20
CA ASP A 195 10.47 15.33 10.90
C ASP A 195 10.50 16.87 11.02
N THR A 196 9.94 17.44 12.08
CA THR A 196 9.97 18.89 12.31
C THR A 196 11.38 19.35 12.64
N GLU A 197 12.07 18.67 13.58
CA GLU A 197 13.48 18.94 13.89
C GLU A 197 14.38 18.67 12.67
N ALA A 198 14.09 17.62 11.91
CA ALA A 198 14.82 17.29 10.69
C ALA A 198 14.71 18.42 9.66
N LYS A 199 13.52 18.98 9.47
CA LYS A 199 13.29 20.13 8.57
C LYS A 199 14.04 21.36 9.03
N GLU A 200 13.92 21.74 10.30
CA GLU A 200 14.63 22.92 10.84
C GLU A 200 16.14 22.80 10.64
N LYS A 201 16.74 21.65 10.97
CA LYS A 201 18.16 21.39 10.76
C LYS A 201 18.54 21.43 9.28
N ALA A 202 17.74 20.84 8.40
CA ALA A 202 18.00 20.85 6.97
C ALA A 202 17.91 22.27 6.38
N GLU A 203 16.93 23.08 6.81
CA GLU A 203 16.81 24.48 6.38
C GLU A 203 17.99 25.32 6.84
N ASP A 204 18.47 25.14 8.07
CA ASP A 204 19.62 25.84 8.59
C ASP A 204 20.93 25.42 7.88
N PHE A 205 21.10 24.12 7.64
CA PHE A 205 22.21 23.59 6.85
C PHE A 205 22.18 24.12 5.40
N MET A 206 21.02 24.15 4.78
CA MET A 206 20.85 24.71 3.42
C MET A 206 21.23 26.18 3.35
N LYS A 207 20.88 27.02 4.36
CA LYS A 207 21.26 28.44 4.42
C LYS A 207 22.77 28.61 4.47
N VAL A 208 23.47 27.80 5.27
CA VAL A 208 24.92 27.82 5.35
C VAL A 208 25.54 27.38 4.03
N LEU A 209 25.12 26.26 3.49
CA LEU A 209 25.59 25.71 2.21
C LEU A 209 25.42 26.72 1.07
N SER A 210 24.22 27.30 0.91
CA SER A 210 23.91 28.26 -0.16
C SER A 210 24.70 29.57 -0.05
N SER A 211 25.17 29.91 1.13
CA SER A 211 26.04 31.07 1.32
C SER A 211 27.49 30.86 0.88
N LYS A 212 27.89 29.59 0.67
CA LYS A 212 29.27 29.19 0.41
C LYS A 212 29.48 28.55 -0.97
N ALA A 213 28.48 27.89 -1.51
CA ALA A 213 28.57 27.16 -2.77
C ALA A 213 27.30 27.32 -3.63
N VAL A 214 27.46 27.06 -4.93
CA VAL A 214 26.35 27.04 -5.87
C VAL A 214 25.72 25.65 -5.87
N ILE A 215 24.51 25.56 -5.32
CA ILE A 215 23.79 24.31 -5.17
C ILE A 215 23.04 23.99 -6.47
N ALA A 216 23.24 22.79 -7.00
CA ALA A 216 22.49 22.24 -8.13
C ALA A 216 21.20 21.51 -7.64
N ALA A 217 21.31 20.73 -6.55
CA ALA A 217 20.19 20.06 -5.90
C ALA A 217 20.41 20.00 -4.38
N TYR A 218 19.30 19.93 -3.61
CA TYR A 218 19.32 19.76 -2.15
C TYR A 218 18.09 18.95 -1.74
N ILE A 219 18.31 17.75 -1.22
CA ILE A 219 17.24 16.77 -0.98
C ILE A 219 17.44 16.16 0.41
N PRO A 220 16.78 16.69 1.46
CA PRO A 220 16.74 16.03 2.76
C PRO A 220 16.04 14.67 2.68
N ALA A 221 16.50 13.69 3.46
CA ALA A 221 15.97 12.33 3.42
C ALA A 221 14.45 12.28 3.67
N PHE A 222 13.93 13.10 4.60
CA PHE A 222 12.50 13.15 4.91
C PHE A 222 11.62 13.58 3.73
N SER A 223 12.16 14.23 2.70
CA SER A 223 11.46 14.63 1.47
C SER A 223 11.86 13.82 0.24
N ASN A 224 12.79 12.88 0.37
CA ASN A 224 13.29 12.07 -0.73
C ASN A 224 12.33 10.91 -1.03
N GLN A 225 11.58 11.00 -2.14
CA GLN A 225 10.63 9.96 -2.55
C GLN A 225 11.30 8.61 -2.84
N ALA A 226 12.54 8.60 -3.35
CA ALA A 226 13.28 7.36 -3.58
C ALA A 226 13.48 6.55 -2.29
N ILE A 227 13.54 7.24 -1.14
CA ILE A 227 13.63 6.64 0.19
C ILE A 227 12.23 6.29 0.73
N HIS A 228 11.28 7.26 0.79
CA HIS A 228 10.04 7.14 1.58
C HIS A 228 8.87 6.46 0.88
N PHE A 229 8.76 6.58 -0.44
CA PHE A 229 7.61 6.09 -1.20
C PHE A 229 7.27 4.63 -0.89
N THR A 230 8.27 3.76 -0.82
CA THR A 230 8.09 2.34 -0.53
C THR A 230 7.47 2.10 0.85
N GLY A 231 7.93 2.82 1.88
CA GLY A 231 7.41 2.69 3.24
C GLY A 231 5.97 3.16 3.38
N ASP A 232 5.64 4.26 2.72
CA ASP A 232 4.31 4.87 2.72
C ASP A 232 3.29 3.97 2.01
N ASP A 233 3.64 3.42 0.84
CA ASP A 233 2.78 2.53 0.08
C ASP A 233 2.53 1.20 0.80
N MET A 234 3.57 0.54 1.29
CA MET A 234 3.44 -0.69 2.08
C MET A 234 2.60 -0.48 3.35
N GLY A 235 2.60 0.72 3.94
CA GLY A 235 1.74 1.10 5.05
C GLY A 235 0.26 1.11 4.67
N GLY A 236 -0.06 1.59 3.48
CA GLY A 236 -1.43 1.65 2.91
C GLY A 236 -2.05 0.27 2.68
N ASP A 237 -1.29 -0.67 2.17
CA ASP A 237 -1.72 -2.04 1.85
C ASP A 237 -2.32 -2.78 3.04
N LYS A 238 -1.81 -2.55 4.24
CA LYS A 238 -2.32 -3.15 5.48
C LYS A 238 -3.80 -2.85 5.69
N THR A 239 -4.25 -1.63 5.41
CA THR A 239 -5.65 -1.22 5.59
C THR A 239 -6.58 -1.95 4.62
N MET A 240 -6.16 -2.12 3.36
CA MET A 240 -6.92 -2.86 2.35
C MET A 240 -7.10 -4.34 2.74
N VAL A 241 -6.04 -5.00 3.17
CA VAL A 241 -6.08 -6.40 3.59
C VAL A 241 -6.88 -6.61 4.86
N MET A 242 -6.84 -5.67 5.81
CA MET A 242 -7.70 -5.71 6.99
C MET A 242 -9.18 -5.60 6.64
N THR A 243 -9.54 -4.76 5.68
CA THR A 243 -10.91 -4.65 5.17
C THR A 243 -11.38 -5.97 4.55
N LEU A 244 -10.53 -6.56 3.69
CA LEU A 244 -10.80 -7.89 3.11
C LEU A 244 -10.99 -8.96 4.20
N LEU A 245 -10.15 -8.95 5.23
CA LEU A 245 -10.26 -9.88 6.37
C LEU A 245 -11.61 -9.77 7.07
N TYR A 246 -12.13 -8.56 7.33
CA TYR A 246 -13.44 -8.40 7.97
C TYR A 246 -14.59 -8.94 7.10
N ILE A 247 -14.53 -8.72 5.78
CA ILE A 247 -15.47 -9.30 4.83
C ILE A 247 -15.43 -10.83 4.88
N LEU A 248 -14.23 -11.42 4.84
CA LEU A 248 -14.04 -12.86 4.90
C LEU A 248 -14.54 -13.46 6.23
N ILE A 249 -14.30 -12.80 7.36
CA ILE A 249 -14.81 -13.22 8.67
C ILE A 249 -16.36 -13.22 8.68
N ALA A 250 -17.00 -12.20 8.13
CA ALA A 250 -18.46 -12.14 8.04
C ALA A 250 -19.04 -13.29 7.17
N ILE A 251 -18.38 -13.60 6.06
CA ILE A 251 -18.74 -14.72 5.19
C ILE A 251 -18.58 -16.06 5.90
N MET A 252 -17.45 -16.27 6.60
CA MET A 252 -17.21 -17.49 7.39
C MET A 252 -18.30 -17.68 8.45
N ALA A 253 -18.61 -16.62 9.19
CA ALA A 253 -19.68 -16.64 10.18
C ALA A 253 -21.01 -17.08 9.60
N PHE A 254 -21.37 -16.55 8.44
CA PHE A 254 -22.59 -16.92 7.72
C PHE A 254 -22.58 -18.39 7.25
N VAL A 255 -21.49 -18.83 6.63
CA VAL A 255 -21.34 -20.22 6.12
C VAL A 255 -21.45 -21.24 7.25
N PHE A 256 -20.81 -20.97 8.39
CA PHE A 256 -20.95 -21.83 9.58
C PHE A 256 -22.38 -21.87 10.11
N ALA A 257 -23.03 -20.70 10.18
CA ALA A 257 -24.41 -20.62 10.62
C ALA A 257 -25.35 -21.46 9.75
N VAL A 258 -25.23 -21.37 8.43
CA VAL A 258 -26.05 -22.09 7.46
C VAL A 258 -25.75 -23.58 7.53
N THR A 259 -24.48 -23.99 7.54
CA THR A 259 -24.07 -25.39 7.57
C THR A 259 -24.55 -26.10 8.82
N THR A 260 -24.34 -25.50 9.99
CA THR A 260 -24.79 -26.05 11.28
C THR A 260 -26.31 -26.17 11.34
N ASN A 261 -27.03 -25.13 10.89
CA ASN A 261 -28.49 -25.19 10.81
C ASN A 261 -28.99 -26.32 9.89
N ASN A 262 -28.34 -26.52 8.74
CA ASN A 262 -28.69 -27.57 7.78
C ASN A 262 -28.40 -28.97 8.35
N THR A 263 -27.25 -29.15 9.03
CA THR A 263 -26.90 -30.42 9.70
C THR A 263 -27.93 -30.80 10.74
N ILE A 264 -28.28 -29.88 11.65
CA ILE A 264 -29.32 -30.13 12.68
C ILE A 264 -30.68 -30.43 12.04
N THR A 265 -31.02 -29.78 10.95
CA THR A 265 -32.30 -30.00 10.25
C THR A 265 -32.36 -31.38 9.56
N LYS A 266 -31.28 -31.81 8.93
CA LYS A 266 -31.16 -33.13 8.33
C LYS A 266 -31.24 -34.24 9.36
N GLU A 267 -30.58 -34.08 10.48
CA GLU A 267 -30.48 -35.07 11.57
C GLU A 267 -31.59 -34.94 12.63
N ALA A 268 -32.62 -34.14 12.34
CA ALA A 268 -33.66 -33.85 13.31
C ALA A 268 -34.33 -35.10 13.92
N ALA A 269 -34.61 -36.14 13.11
CA ALA A 269 -35.21 -37.39 13.61
C ALA A 269 -34.25 -38.12 14.59
N VAL A 270 -32.95 -38.20 14.25
CA VAL A 270 -31.90 -38.78 15.09
C VAL A 270 -31.80 -38.06 16.43
N ILE A 271 -31.72 -36.71 16.38
CA ILE A 271 -31.69 -35.86 17.57
C ILE A 271 -32.94 -36.08 18.44
N GLY A 272 -34.11 -36.17 17.81
CA GLY A 272 -35.38 -36.43 18.48
C GLY A 272 -35.39 -37.79 19.20
N THR A 273 -34.93 -38.84 18.54
CA THR A 273 -34.82 -40.21 19.14
C THR A 273 -33.83 -40.23 20.27
N LEU A 274 -32.62 -39.72 20.12
CA LEU A 274 -31.59 -39.68 21.17
C LEU A 274 -32.13 -38.92 22.39
N ARG A 275 -32.76 -37.78 22.20
CA ARG A 275 -33.36 -37.03 23.32
C ARG A 275 -34.53 -37.74 23.99
N ALA A 276 -35.32 -38.49 23.23
CA ALA A 276 -36.38 -39.31 23.80
C ALA A 276 -35.82 -40.51 24.60
N SER A 277 -34.64 -41.01 24.20
CA SER A 277 -33.92 -42.09 24.90
C SER A 277 -33.11 -41.60 26.10
N GLY A 278 -33.20 -40.32 26.47
CA GLY A 278 -32.60 -39.79 27.69
C GLY A 278 -31.30 -38.99 27.52
N TYR A 279 -30.75 -38.85 26.33
CA TYR A 279 -29.58 -38.02 26.10
C TYR A 279 -29.86 -36.54 26.45
N THR A 280 -28.91 -35.95 27.18
CA THR A 280 -29.00 -34.54 27.62
C THR A 280 -28.69 -33.56 26.49
N ARG A 281 -29.14 -32.31 26.65
CA ARG A 281 -28.81 -31.22 25.70
C ARG A 281 -27.32 -30.96 25.62
N GLY A 282 -26.59 -31.12 26.74
CA GLY A 282 -25.16 -30.89 26.83
C GLY A 282 -24.35 -31.92 26.04
N GLU A 283 -24.73 -33.19 26.11
CA GLU A 283 -24.09 -34.29 25.35
C GLU A 283 -24.24 -34.08 23.84
N LEU A 284 -25.46 -33.76 23.39
CA LEU A 284 -25.72 -33.47 21.98
C LEU A 284 -25.02 -32.17 21.51
N LEU A 285 -25.00 -31.13 22.36
CA LEU A 285 -24.27 -29.90 22.08
C LEU A 285 -22.78 -30.19 21.86
N ARG A 286 -22.16 -30.96 22.75
CA ARG A 286 -20.74 -31.35 22.62
C ARG A 286 -20.50 -32.17 21.36
N HIS A 287 -21.38 -33.11 21.04
CA HIS A 287 -21.28 -33.95 19.84
C HIS A 287 -21.31 -33.12 18.56
N TYR A 288 -22.31 -32.23 18.41
CA TYR A 288 -22.46 -31.42 17.19
C TYR A 288 -21.45 -30.26 17.09
N LEU A 289 -20.86 -29.84 18.21
CA LEU A 289 -19.82 -28.81 18.22
C LEU A 289 -18.43 -29.38 17.86
N HIS A 290 -18.20 -30.67 18.15
CA HIS A 290 -16.88 -31.28 17.98
C HIS A 290 -16.33 -31.19 16.54
N LEU A 291 -17.13 -31.55 15.53
CA LEU A 291 -16.68 -31.56 14.14
C LEU A 291 -16.38 -30.15 13.57
N PRO A 292 -17.23 -29.12 13.74
CA PRO A 292 -16.91 -27.76 13.37
C PRO A 292 -15.65 -27.24 14.04
N VAL A 293 -15.46 -27.50 15.34
CA VAL A 293 -14.25 -27.08 16.08
C VAL A 293 -13.01 -27.78 15.52
N LEU A 294 -13.07 -29.08 15.31
CA LEU A 294 -11.94 -29.85 14.75
C LEU A 294 -11.55 -29.32 13.36
N VAL A 295 -12.54 -29.13 12.48
CA VAL A 295 -12.31 -28.58 11.12
C VAL A 295 -11.64 -27.22 11.17
N THR A 296 -12.08 -26.35 12.07
CA THR A 296 -11.50 -25.01 12.21
C THR A 296 -10.07 -25.05 12.74
N ILE A 297 -9.79 -25.88 13.75
CA ILE A 297 -8.44 -26.01 14.31
C ILE A 297 -7.48 -26.56 13.27
N VAL A 298 -7.88 -27.63 12.55
CA VAL A 298 -7.02 -28.23 11.53
C VAL A 298 -6.80 -27.25 10.36
N ALA A 299 -7.85 -26.54 9.93
CA ALA A 299 -7.76 -25.53 8.90
C ALA A 299 -6.83 -24.37 9.34
N ALA A 300 -6.90 -23.94 10.59
CA ALA A 300 -6.05 -22.89 11.14
C ALA A 300 -4.57 -23.30 11.19
N ILE A 301 -4.28 -24.52 11.61
CA ILE A 301 -2.91 -25.05 11.63
C ILE A 301 -2.33 -25.10 10.21
N ILE A 302 -3.05 -25.75 9.28
CA ILE A 302 -2.59 -25.89 7.89
C ILE A 302 -2.53 -24.55 7.20
N GLY A 303 -3.53 -23.67 7.42
CA GLY A 303 -3.57 -22.33 6.88
C GLY A 303 -2.37 -21.49 7.30
N ASN A 304 -2.02 -21.50 8.60
CA ASN A 304 -0.82 -20.80 9.07
C ASN A 304 0.49 -21.39 8.50
N ILE A 305 0.60 -22.72 8.41
CA ILE A 305 1.76 -23.33 7.75
C ILE A 305 1.89 -22.84 6.31
N LEU A 306 0.81 -22.86 5.55
CA LEU A 306 0.79 -22.34 4.17
C LEU A 306 1.04 -20.83 4.12
N GLY A 307 0.53 -20.08 5.10
CA GLY A 307 0.77 -18.65 5.25
C GLY A 307 2.25 -18.33 5.39
N TYR A 308 2.93 -19.00 6.30
CA TYR A 308 4.36 -18.80 6.59
C TYR A 308 5.31 -19.43 5.56
N THR A 309 4.82 -20.27 4.65
CA THR A 309 5.67 -20.95 3.65
C THR A 309 5.37 -20.54 2.22
N VAL A 310 4.13 -20.70 1.77
CA VAL A 310 3.72 -20.48 0.37
C VAL A 310 3.23 -19.04 0.15
N PHE A 311 2.18 -18.64 0.87
CA PHE A 311 1.55 -17.33 0.63
C PHE A 311 2.43 -16.15 1.01
N LYS A 312 3.25 -16.29 2.05
CA LYS A 312 4.25 -15.29 2.41
C LYS A 312 5.21 -15.00 1.24
N ASN A 313 5.73 -16.05 0.59
CA ASN A 313 6.65 -15.87 -0.52
C ASN A 313 5.95 -15.24 -1.72
N MET A 314 4.72 -15.66 -2.03
CA MET A 314 3.92 -15.04 -3.09
C MET A 314 3.72 -13.53 -2.89
N VAL A 315 3.46 -13.10 -1.66
CA VAL A 315 3.31 -11.67 -1.33
C VAL A 315 4.66 -10.96 -1.32
N ALA A 316 5.72 -11.59 -0.82
CA ALA A 316 7.06 -11.04 -0.89
C ALA A 316 7.52 -10.81 -2.34
N ASP A 317 7.19 -11.73 -3.24
CA ASP A 317 7.49 -11.60 -4.68
C ASP A 317 6.75 -10.39 -5.31
N LEU A 318 5.53 -10.07 -4.84
CA LEU A 318 4.82 -8.85 -5.26
C LEU A 318 5.58 -7.58 -4.85
N TYR A 319 6.01 -7.49 -3.59
CA TYR A 319 6.79 -6.34 -3.10
C TYR A 319 8.16 -6.23 -3.79
N TYR A 320 8.84 -7.35 -4.00
CA TYR A 320 10.08 -7.36 -4.78
C TYR A 320 9.87 -7.00 -6.24
N GLY A 321 8.72 -7.31 -6.83
CA GLY A 321 8.35 -6.87 -8.18
C GLY A 321 8.05 -5.38 -8.29
N SER A 322 7.72 -4.73 -7.16
CA SER A 322 7.33 -3.31 -7.11
C SER A 322 8.44 -2.39 -6.58
N TYR A 323 9.36 -2.89 -5.75
CA TYR A 323 10.37 -2.08 -5.04
C TYR A 323 11.74 -2.74 -4.99
N SER A 324 12.78 -1.91 -4.90
CA SER A 324 14.16 -2.34 -4.66
C SER A 324 14.41 -2.49 -3.15
N LEU A 325 13.92 -3.59 -2.59
CA LEU A 325 14.02 -3.89 -1.17
C LEU A 325 15.20 -4.81 -0.85
N PRO A 326 15.88 -4.62 0.31
CA PRO A 326 16.91 -5.53 0.76
C PRO A 326 16.35 -6.90 1.16
N THR A 327 17.22 -7.87 1.38
CA THR A 327 16.83 -9.19 1.87
C THR A 327 16.15 -9.10 3.24
N TYR A 328 14.98 -9.77 3.37
CA TYR A 328 14.24 -9.81 4.63
C TYR A 328 14.35 -11.15 5.33
N HIS A 329 14.16 -11.14 6.63
CA HIS A 329 13.97 -12.33 7.44
C HIS A 329 12.52 -12.43 7.93
N THR A 330 11.94 -13.64 7.82
CA THR A 330 10.57 -13.84 8.29
C THR A 330 10.50 -13.69 9.80
N ILE A 331 9.72 -12.75 10.28
CA ILE A 331 9.46 -12.53 11.70
C ILE A 331 8.10 -13.12 12.10
N TRP A 332 7.97 -13.51 13.37
CA TRP A 332 6.69 -13.92 13.92
C TRP A 332 5.79 -12.71 14.12
N ASN A 333 4.60 -12.77 13.52
CA ASN A 333 3.58 -11.72 13.67
C ASN A 333 2.44 -12.22 14.56
N GLY A 334 2.43 -11.78 15.85
CA GLY A 334 1.41 -12.16 16.81
C GLY A 334 0.02 -11.64 16.45
N ASP A 335 -0.06 -10.44 15.89
CA ASP A 335 -1.33 -9.83 15.45
C ASP A 335 -1.93 -10.63 14.30
N ALA A 336 -1.11 -11.03 13.32
CA ALA A 336 -1.54 -11.89 12.23
C ALA A 336 -2.14 -13.20 12.77
N PHE A 337 -1.50 -13.84 13.75
CA PHE A 337 -2.00 -15.06 14.36
C PHE A 337 -3.33 -14.83 15.11
N ILE A 338 -3.46 -13.76 15.88
CA ILE A 338 -4.71 -13.43 16.57
C ILE A 338 -5.85 -13.17 15.58
N LEU A 339 -5.61 -12.33 14.58
CA LEU A 339 -6.62 -11.91 13.60
C LEU A 339 -7.07 -13.06 12.70
N THR A 340 -6.16 -13.91 12.25
CA THR A 340 -6.47 -14.97 11.28
C THR A 340 -6.86 -16.30 11.92
N THR A 341 -6.47 -16.54 13.17
CA THR A 341 -6.66 -17.84 13.83
C THR A 341 -7.58 -17.73 15.04
N VAL A 342 -7.24 -16.86 16.00
CA VAL A 342 -7.97 -16.81 17.28
C VAL A 342 -9.36 -16.22 17.08
N ILE A 343 -9.48 -15.09 16.40
CA ILE A 343 -10.77 -14.43 16.18
C ILE A 343 -11.73 -15.29 15.37
N PRO A 344 -11.36 -15.85 14.20
CA PRO A 344 -12.24 -16.76 13.45
C PRO A 344 -12.65 -18.01 14.25
N ALA A 345 -11.73 -18.58 15.03
CA ALA A 345 -12.04 -19.73 15.89
C ALA A 345 -13.08 -19.38 16.98
N ILE A 346 -12.92 -18.25 17.64
CA ILE A 346 -13.89 -17.77 18.64
C ILE A 346 -15.25 -17.52 18.00
N ILE A 347 -15.30 -16.82 16.87
CA ILE A 347 -16.54 -16.53 16.13
C ILE A 347 -17.24 -17.84 15.74
N MET A 348 -16.49 -18.81 15.21
CA MET A 348 -17.01 -20.12 14.85
C MET A 348 -17.61 -20.84 16.07
N ILE A 349 -16.88 -20.90 17.20
CA ILE A 349 -17.35 -21.54 18.43
C ILE A 349 -18.62 -20.86 18.95
N VAL A 350 -18.64 -19.53 19.02
CA VAL A 350 -19.79 -18.76 19.53
C VAL A 350 -21.02 -18.98 18.65
N ILE A 351 -20.89 -18.88 17.32
CA ILE A 351 -22.01 -19.05 16.39
C ILE A 351 -22.58 -20.45 16.48
N ASN A 352 -21.72 -21.48 16.43
CA ASN A 352 -22.18 -22.89 16.54
C ASN A 352 -22.81 -23.15 17.91
N LEU A 353 -22.22 -22.66 19.00
CA LEU A 353 -22.76 -22.79 20.36
C LEU A 353 -24.16 -22.18 20.45
N LEU A 354 -24.34 -20.95 19.98
CA LEU A 354 -25.63 -20.25 20.01
C LEU A 354 -26.70 -20.96 19.17
N LEU A 355 -26.35 -21.36 17.95
CA LEU A 355 -27.28 -22.02 17.02
C LEU A 355 -27.69 -23.40 17.53
N ILE A 356 -26.72 -24.25 17.91
CA ILE A 356 -27.01 -25.60 18.37
C ILE A 356 -27.81 -25.53 19.68
N SER A 357 -27.36 -24.72 20.65
CA SER A 357 -28.08 -24.52 21.92
C SER A 357 -29.52 -24.03 21.70
N SER A 358 -29.71 -23.04 20.82
CA SER A 358 -31.04 -22.52 20.47
C SER A 358 -31.94 -23.60 19.85
N LYS A 359 -31.41 -24.42 18.95
CA LYS A 359 -32.16 -25.51 18.31
C LYS A 359 -32.48 -26.65 19.29
N LEU A 360 -31.54 -27.08 20.10
CA LEU A 360 -31.73 -28.14 21.10
C LEU A 360 -32.71 -27.78 22.22
N ARG A 361 -33.19 -26.52 22.31
CA ARG A 361 -34.30 -26.14 23.19
C ARG A 361 -35.68 -26.61 22.70
N ILE A 362 -35.77 -27.03 21.43
CA ILE A 362 -37.01 -27.58 20.83
C ILE A 362 -37.31 -28.93 21.49
N SER A 363 -38.61 -29.28 21.64
CA SER A 363 -39.02 -30.53 22.27
C SER A 363 -38.65 -31.75 21.41
N PRO A 364 -38.35 -32.94 22.01
CA PRO A 364 -38.08 -34.17 21.26
C PRO A 364 -39.17 -34.52 20.26
N LEU A 365 -40.44 -34.34 20.62
CA LEU A 365 -41.56 -34.59 19.76
C LEU A 365 -41.56 -33.74 18.48
N ASN A 366 -41.18 -32.48 18.59
CA ASN A 366 -41.07 -31.57 17.42
C ASN A 366 -39.89 -31.98 16.51
N PHE A 367 -38.78 -32.46 17.09
CA PHE A 367 -37.68 -33.04 16.32
C PHE A 367 -38.12 -34.28 15.51
N LEU A 368 -38.84 -35.19 16.16
CA LEU A 368 -39.39 -36.39 15.47
C LEU A 368 -40.37 -36.04 14.36
N ARG A 369 -41.19 -35.00 14.58
CA ARG A 369 -42.13 -34.48 13.56
C ARG A 369 -41.45 -33.59 12.52
N ARG A 370 -40.13 -33.35 12.62
CA ARG A 370 -39.39 -32.41 11.78
C ARG A 370 -39.95 -30.99 11.80
N ASP A 371 -40.71 -30.63 12.84
CA ASP A 371 -41.23 -29.26 13.05
C ASP A 371 -40.24 -28.49 13.93
N LEU A 372 -39.14 -28.02 13.32
CA LEU A 372 -38.10 -27.26 13.98
C LEU A 372 -38.39 -25.76 14.04
N SER A 373 -39.59 -25.35 13.59
CA SER A 373 -40.03 -23.96 13.61
C SER A 373 -40.60 -23.59 14.99
N ARG A 374 -40.04 -22.59 15.64
CA ARG A 374 -40.61 -21.97 16.85
C ARG A 374 -41.75 -21.01 16.56
N ARG A 375 -42.03 -20.72 15.28
CA ARG A 375 -43.05 -19.74 14.90
C ARG A 375 -44.43 -20.36 14.93
N LYS A 376 -45.33 -19.78 15.72
CA LYS A 376 -46.79 -20.04 15.63
C LYS A 376 -47.22 -19.90 14.17
N ARG A 377 -48.09 -20.80 13.69
CA ARG A 377 -48.66 -20.75 12.33
C ARG A 377 -49.13 -19.32 12.04
N LYS A 378 -48.45 -18.67 11.11
CA LYS A 378 -48.87 -17.34 10.65
C LYS A 378 -50.11 -17.48 9.81
N LYS A 379 -51.08 -16.58 10.02
CA LYS A 379 -52.29 -16.49 9.16
C LYS A 379 -51.82 -16.37 7.71
N ALA A 380 -52.54 -17.09 6.79
CA ALA A 380 -52.26 -17.04 5.36
C ALA A 380 -52.27 -15.59 4.86
N VAL A 381 -51.21 -15.17 4.18
CA VAL A 381 -51.14 -13.85 3.56
C VAL A 381 -52.19 -13.81 2.43
N LYS A 382 -53.13 -12.85 2.49
CA LYS A 382 -54.06 -12.56 1.40
C LYS A 382 -53.24 -11.97 0.25
N LEU A 383 -53.23 -12.69 -0.87
CA LEU A 383 -52.56 -12.25 -2.10
C LEU A 383 -53.58 -11.63 -3.06
N PRO A 384 -53.19 -10.59 -3.82
CA PRO A 384 -54.02 -10.04 -4.89
C PRO A 384 -54.44 -11.08 -5.92
N HIS A 385 -55.41 -10.74 -6.77
CA HIS A 385 -55.96 -11.61 -7.79
C HIS A 385 -54.98 -11.77 -8.99
N PHE A 386 -53.86 -12.44 -8.76
CA PHE A 386 -52.91 -12.83 -9.84
C PHE A 386 -53.34 -14.14 -10.50
N LYS A 387 -52.85 -14.42 -11.72
CA LYS A 387 -52.95 -15.73 -12.37
C LYS A 387 -52.45 -16.83 -11.44
N PHE A 388 -53.02 -18.03 -11.53
CA PHE A 388 -52.76 -19.16 -10.62
C PHE A 388 -51.25 -19.41 -10.37
N PHE A 389 -50.44 -19.49 -11.43
CA PHE A 389 -49.01 -19.78 -11.32
C PHE A 389 -48.24 -18.67 -10.57
N ASN A 390 -48.53 -17.42 -10.83
CA ASN A 390 -47.87 -16.28 -10.14
C ASN A 390 -48.25 -16.25 -8.66
N ARG A 391 -49.55 -16.50 -8.36
CA ARG A 391 -50.03 -16.59 -6.99
C ARG A 391 -49.41 -17.76 -6.23
N PHE A 392 -49.22 -18.91 -6.90
CA PHE A 392 -48.56 -20.09 -6.35
C PHE A 392 -47.08 -19.82 -6.07
N ARG A 393 -46.32 -19.25 -7.00
CA ARG A 393 -44.91 -18.87 -6.82
C ARG A 393 -44.72 -17.91 -5.67
N ILE A 394 -45.50 -16.83 -5.62
CA ILE A 394 -45.43 -15.86 -4.54
C ILE A 394 -45.73 -16.51 -3.18
N ARG A 395 -46.72 -17.43 -3.12
CA ARG A 395 -47.06 -18.15 -1.89
C ARG A 395 -45.91 -19.04 -1.42
N ILE A 396 -45.24 -19.76 -2.30
CA ILE A 396 -44.06 -20.58 -1.96
C ILE A 396 -42.95 -19.69 -1.40
N ILE A 397 -42.63 -18.57 -2.06
CA ILE A 397 -41.60 -17.62 -1.61
C ILE A 397 -41.96 -17.07 -0.21
N LEU A 398 -43.20 -16.63 -0.03
CA LEU A 398 -43.67 -16.09 1.25
C LEU A 398 -43.70 -17.12 2.38
N GLN A 399 -43.91 -18.39 2.06
CA GLN A 399 -43.86 -19.48 3.05
C GLN A 399 -42.44 -19.83 3.44
N ASN A 400 -41.48 -19.76 2.51
CA ASN A 400 -40.09 -20.12 2.72
C ASN A 400 -39.15 -18.92 2.73
N ARG A 401 -39.62 -17.78 3.26
CA ARG A 401 -38.83 -16.51 3.30
C ARG A 401 -37.43 -16.67 3.87
N ALA A 402 -37.29 -17.48 4.93
CA ALA A 402 -36.00 -17.68 5.57
C ALA A 402 -35.01 -18.39 4.64
N GLY A 403 -35.45 -19.41 3.88
CA GLY A 403 -34.60 -20.09 2.92
C GLY A 403 -34.17 -19.19 1.76
N TYR A 404 -35.12 -18.40 1.22
CA TYR A 404 -34.81 -17.45 0.14
C TYR A 404 -33.90 -16.32 0.62
N LEU A 405 -34.11 -15.80 1.85
CA LEU A 405 -33.22 -14.78 2.43
C LEU A 405 -31.80 -15.32 2.63
N THR A 406 -31.66 -16.56 3.12
CA THR A 406 -30.35 -17.21 3.27
C THR A 406 -29.66 -17.36 1.91
N LEU A 407 -30.40 -17.79 0.87
CA LEU A 407 -29.88 -17.90 -0.49
C LEU A 407 -29.44 -16.53 -1.03
N PHE A 408 -30.29 -15.51 -0.87
CA PHE A 408 -29.97 -14.15 -1.29
C PHE A 408 -28.69 -13.62 -0.62
N ILE A 409 -28.57 -13.76 0.71
CA ILE A 409 -27.38 -13.33 1.45
C ILE A 409 -26.14 -14.10 0.97
N GLY A 410 -26.26 -15.42 0.72
CA GLY A 410 -25.14 -16.22 0.23
C GLY A 410 -24.67 -15.79 -1.16
N ILE A 411 -25.60 -15.49 -2.08
CA ILE A 411 -25.27 -14.97 -3.40
C ILE A 411 -24.66 -13.56 -3.28
N ALA A 412 -25.25 -12.67 -2.47
CA ALA A 412 -24.74 -11.33 -2.27
C ALA A 412 -23.30 -11.32 -1.73
N PHE A 413 -22.96 -12.22 -0.78
CA PHE A 413 -21.57 -12.36 -0.31
C PHE A 413 -20.62 -12.86 -1.41
N ALA A 414 -21.06 -13.81 -2.23
CA ALA A 414 -20.26 -14.28 -3.35
C ALA A 414 -20.00 -13.17 -4.38
N GLU A 415 -21.03 -12.36 -4.68
CA GLU A 415 -20.92 -11.22 -5.59
C GLU A 415 -20.01 -10.12 -5.02
N ILE A 416 -20.10 -9.81 -3.72
CA ILE A 416 -19.22 -8.84 -3.07
C ILE A 416 -17.75 -9.26 -3.22
N LEU A 417 -17.41 -10.53 -2.97
CA LEU A 417 -16.05 -11.02 -3.15
C LEU A 417 -15.59 -10.97 -4.61
N LEU A 418 -16.49 -11.35 -5.52
CA LEU A 418 -16.17 -11.33 -6.95
C LEU A 418 -15.95 -9.91 -7.45
N VAL A 419 -16.83 -8.98 -7.08
CA VAL A 419 -16.68 -7.56 -7.42
C VAL A 419 -15.39 -7.01 -6.82
N PHE A 420 -15.13 -7.26 -5.53
CA PHE A 420 -13.89 -6.82 -4.86
C PHE A 420 -12.63 -7.32 -5.58
N GLY A 421 -12.61 -8.60 -6.00
CA GLY A 421 -11.46 -9.18 -6.70
C GLY A 421 -11.29 -8.73 -8.14
N MET A 422 -12.36 -8.29 -8.82
CA MET A 422 -12.33 -7.93 -10.24
C MET A 422 -12.42 -6.43 -10.52
N MET A 423 -12.70 -5.60 -9.52
CA MET A 423 -12.93 -4.17 -9.75
C MET A 423 -11.65 -3.38 -9.96
N MET A 424 -10.49 -3.86 -9.50
CA MET A 424 -9.26 -3.08 -9.46
C MET A 424 -8.82 -2.64 -10.86
N SER A 425 -8.72 -3.55 -11.82
CA SER A 425 -8.26 -3.21 -13.18
C SER A 425 -9.19 -2.22 -13.89
N PRO A 426 -10.53 -2.45 -13.98
CA PRO A 426 -11.44 -1.47 -14.57
C PRO A 426 -11.46 -0.11 -13.84
N LEU A 427 -11.23 -0.13 -12.51
CA LEU A 427 -11.17 1.09 -11.72
C LEU A 427 -9.92 1.91 -12.07
N LEU A 428 -8.76 1.26 -12.15
CA LEU A 428 -7.51 1.92 -12.54
C LEU A 428 -7.58 2.48 -13.96
N ASP A 429 -8.13 1.70 -14.92
CA ASP A 429 -8.32 2.16 -16.30
C ASP A 429 -9.22 3.41 -16.34
N HIS A 430 -10.33 3.39 -15.60
CA HIS A 430 -11.25 4.53 -15.52
C HIS A 430 -10.59 5.76 -14.90
N TYR A 431 -9.89 5.59 -13.76
CA TYR A 431 -9.20 6.69 -13.11
C TYR A 431 -8.06 7.26 -13.97
N GLN A 432 -7.35 6.43 -14.71
CA GLN A 432 -6.33 6.89 -15.64
C GLN A 432 -6.92 7.83 -16.69
N ASP A 433 -8.02 7.43 -17.34
CA ASP A 433 -8.69 8.25 -18.34
C ASP A 433 -9.23 9.55 -17.72
N GLU A 434 -9.80 9.48 -16.54
CA GLU A 434 -10.37 10.61 -15.82
C GLU A 434 -9.30 11.62 -15.39
N VAL A 435 -8.20 11.14 -14.80
CA VAL A 435 -7.05 11.99 -14.41
C VAL A 435 -6.46 12.67 -15.63
N LEU A 436 -6.21 11.95 -16.74
CA LEU A 436 -5.63 12.52 -17.94
C LEU A 436 -6.54 13.57 -18.60
N SER A 437 -7.86 13.40 -18.51
CA SER A 437 -8.83 14.36 -19.09
C SER A 437 -8.98 15.64 -18.26
N HIS A 438 -8.59 15.64 -16.98
CA HIS A 438 -8.72 16.77 -16.06
C HIS A 438 -7.35 17.28 -15.55
N MET A 439 -6.28 17.00 -16.27
CA MET A 439 -4.97 17.61 -15.99
C MET A 439 -5.06 19.13 -16.20
N LEU A 440 -4.42 19.90 -15.30
CA LEU A 440 -4.44 21.37 -15.38
C LEU A 440 -3.83 21.91 -16.70
N ALA A 441 -2.81 21.23 -17.20
CA ALA A 441 -2.15 21.56 -18.47
C ALA A 441 -1.45 20.31 -19.03
N ASP A 442 -1.18 20.30 -20.35
CA ASP A 442 -0.43 19.23 -21.01
C ASP A 442 1.01 19.11 -20.48
N TYR A 443 1.59 20.23 -20.07
CA TYR A 443 2.95 20.30 -19.51
C TYR A 443 2.99 21.18 -18.27
N GLN A 444 3.59 20.68 -17.21
CA GLN A 444 3.81 21.40 -15.96
C GLN A 444 5.30 21.33 -15.61
N TYR A 445 5.90 22.49 -15.35
CA TYR A 445 7.32 22.61 -15.02
C TYR A 445 7.47 23.14 -13.60
N VAL A 446 8.15 22.39 -12.74
CA VAL A 446 8.56 22.87 -11.42
C VAL A 446 9.90 23.55 -11.58
N LEU A 447 9.93 24.87 -11.39
CA LEU A 447 11.14 25.67 -11.56
C LEU A 447 12.01 25.61 -10.29
N LYS A 448 13.34 25.54 -10.46
CA LYS A 448 14.31 25.60 -9.34
C LYS A 448 14.35 26.97 -8.65
N ALA A 449 13.93 28.01 -9.35
CA ALA A 449 13.80 29.37 -8.83
C ALA A 449 12.60 30.07 -9.53
N PRO A 450 11.94 31.03 -8.85
CA PRO A 450 10.84 31.78 -9.46
C PRO A 450 11.38 32.69 -10.56
N VAL A 451 11.34 32.20 -11.78
CA VAL A 451 11.78 32.95 -12.97
C VAL A 451 10.56 33.26 -13.82
N PRO A 452 10.29 34.51 -14.14
CA PRO A 452 9.20 34.88 -15.05
C PRO A 452 9.49 34.30 -16.44
N THR A 453 8.44 33.79 -17.10
CA THR A 453 8.52 33.30 -18.47
C THR A 453 7.82 34.27 -19.42
N GLU A 454 8.40 34.46 -20.63
CA GLU A 454 7.78 35.18 -21.75
C GLU A 454 7.26 34.21 -22.81
N THR A 455 7.25 32.91 -22.53
CA THR A 455 6.78 31.87 -23.45
C THR A 455 5.27 32.05 -23.68
N ASP A 456 4.88 32.16 -24.95
CA ASP A 456 3.48 32.32 -25.34
C ASP A 456 2.66 31.09 -24.88
N GLY A 457 1.55 31.35 -24.20
CA GLY A 457 0.69 30.32 -23.63
C GLY A 457 1.19 29.71 -22.30
N ALA A 458 2.31 30.15 -21.74
CA ALA A 458 2.74 29.74 -20.43
C ALA A 458 2.14 30.61 -19.32
N GLU A 459 1.72 29.98 -18.21
CA GLU A 459 1.17 30.66 -17.04
C GLU A 459 1.89 30.19 -15.79
N ALA A 460 2.20 31.12 -14.89
CA ALA A 460 2.84 30.80 -13.63
C ALA A 460 1.81 30.50 -12.55
N TYR A 461 2.09 29.50 -11.71
CA TYR A 461 1.31 29.19 -10.52
C TYR A 461 2.25 28.86 -9.35
N LEU A 462 1.74 28.97 -8.13
CA LEU A 462 2.45 28.58 -6.92
C LEU A 462 1.98 27.20 -6.50
N ALA A 463 2.90 26.28 -6.25
CA ALA A 463 2.60 24.97 -5.69
C ALA A 463 3.21 24.85 -4.29
N GLY A 464 2.46 24.26 -3.38
CA GLY A 464 2.89 23.95 -2.02
C GLY A 464 2.15 22.75 -1.47
N SER A 465 2.46 22.34 -0.25
CA SER A 465 1.75 21.25 0.41
C SER A 465 1.40 21.59 1.87
N LEU A 466 0.29 21.06 2.32
CA LEU A 466 -0.16 21.04 3.70
C LEU A 466 -0.56 19.60 4.03
N LYS A 467 -0.75 19.29 5.31
CA LYS A 467 -1.27 17.97 5.75
C LYS A 467 -2.65 18.13 6.39
N THR A 468 -3.50 17.14 6.20
CA THR A 468 -4.73 17.02 6.97
C THR A 468 -4.42 16.84 8.45
N MET A 469 -5.34 17.23 9.32
CA MET A 469 -5.21 16.93 10.75
C MET A 469 -5.18 15.42 10.95
N PRO A 470 -4.32 14.90 11.86
CA PRO A 470 -4.24 13.48 12.13
C PRO A 470 -5.59 12.90 12.53
N THR A 471 -5.99 11.82 11.88
CA THR A 471 -7.15 11.00 12.26
C THR A 471 -6.64 9.69 12.90
N GLU A 472 -7.56 8.79 13.30
CA GLU A 472 -7.20 7.46 13.81
C GLU A 472 -6.38 6.63 12.80
N PHE A 473 -6.39 7.00 11.52
CA PHE A 473 -5.79 6.20 10.45
C PHE A 473 -4.54 6.81 9.84
N SER A 474 -4.55 8.11 9.54
CA SER A 474 -3.39 8.80 8.95
C SER A 474 -3.60 10.32 8.86
N SER A 475 -2.51 11.03 8.56
CA SER A 475 -2.49 12.41 8.06
C SER A 475 -2.06 12.33 6.60
N GLU A 476 -2.76 13.04 5.71
CA GLU A 476 -2.50 13.01 4.26
C GLU A 476 -2.03 14.35 3.77
N GLU A 477 -1.20 14.32 2.75
CA GLU A 477 -0.73 15.51 2.07
C GLU A 477 -1.85 16.09 1.18
N VAL A 478 -2.00 17.41 1.23
CA VAL A 478 -2.96 18.20 0.45
C VAL A 478 -2.16 19.18 -0.39
N SER A 479 -2.23 19.04 -1.69
CA SER A 479 -1.60 19.97 -2.62
C SER A 479 -2.27 21.35 -2.55
N VAL A 480 -1.50 22.40 -2.55
CA VAL A 480 -1.97 23.78 -2.52
C VAL A 480 -1.56 24.47 -3.80
N TYR A 481 -2.53 24.86 -4.60
CA TYR A 481 -2.32 25.58 -5.85
C TYR A 481 -2.75 27.03 -5.71
N GLY A 482 -1.79 27.95 -5.85
CA GLY A 482 -2.03 29.38 -5.96
C GLY A 482 -2.03 29.76 -7.43
N VAL A 483 -3.19 30.10 -7.99
CA VAL A 483 -3.37 30.35 -9.42
C VAL A 483 -3.79 31.79 -9.67
N GLU A 484 -3.51 32.28 -10.90
CA GLU A 484 -3.97 33.60 -11.33
C GLU A 484 -5.50 33.65 -11.40
N LYS A 485 -6.08 34.83 -11.13
CA LYS A 485 -7.56 35.00 -11.12
C LYS A 485 -8.19 34.80 -12.49
N ASP A 486 -7.46 35.16 -13.52
CA ASP A 486 -7.90 35.08 -14.92
C ASP A 486 -7.12 33.96 -15.64
N SER A 487 -6.83 32.86 -14.94
CA SER A 487 -6.09 31.71 -15.46
C SER A 487 -6.75 31.15 -16.72
N ALA A 488 -5.94 30.87 -17.74
CA ALA A 488 -6.39 30.21 -18.95
C ALA A 488 -6.53 28.66 -18.74
N TYR A 489 -5.96 28.14 -17.69
CA TYR A 489 -5.89 26.70 -17.39
C TYR A 489 -6.82 26.26 -16.27
N VAL A 490 -7.15 27.15 -15.33
CA VAL A 490 -7.99 26.85 -14.17
C VAL A 490 -9.19 27.79 -14.15
N ASP A 491 -10.32 27.30 -14.62
CA ASP A 491 -11.58 28.06 -14.69
C ASP A 491 -12.29 28.08 -13.33
N ILE A 492 -11.81 28.95 -12.43
CA ILE A 492 -12.39 29.17 -11.11
C ILE A 492 -12.67 30.66 -10.89
N ASP A 493 -13.92 31.00 -10.61
CA ASP A 493 -14.28 32.35 -10.13
C ASP A 493 -14.06 32.41 -8.61
N PHE A 494 -12.88 32.88 -8.21
CA PHE A 494 -12.49 32.93 -6.81
C PHE A 494 -13.30 33.94 -6.00
N PRO A 495 -14.00 33.51 -4.94
CA PRO A 495 -14.68 34.41 -4.03
C PRO A 495 -13.67 35.25 -3.24
N LYS A 496 -14.15 36.29 -2.54
CA LYS A 496 -13.29 37.11 -1.68
C LYS A 496 -12.75 36.33 -0.46
N GLU A 497 -13.46 35.31 -0.02
CA GLU A 497 -13.10 34.47 1.12
C GLU A 497 -13.40 33.01 0.79
N GLY A 498 -12.49 32.11 1.18
CA GLY A 498 -12.61 30.67 0.97
C GLY A 498 -11.70 30.15 -0.11
N VAL A 499 -11.67 28.85 -0.26
CA VAL A 499 -10.86 28.10 -1.21
C VAL A 499 -11.74 27.13 -1.97
N TYR A 500 -11.34 26.78 -3.20
CA TYR A 500 -11.89 25.62 -3.88
C TYR A 500 -11.12 24.36 -3.49
N ILE A 501 -11.82 23.26 -3.39
CA ILE A 501 -11.21 21.94 -3.14
C ILE A 501 -11.41 21.05 -4.36
N SER A 502 -10.48 20.11 -4.58
CA SER A 502 -10.66 19.10 -5.63
C SER A 502 -11.87 18.20 -5.32
N ASP A 503 -12.49 17.66 -6.35
CA ASP A 503 -13.57 16.66 -6.22
C ASP A 503 -13.09 15.41 -5.49
N SER A 504 -11.86 14.93 -5.74
CA SER A 504 -11.22 13.85 -4.99
C SER A 504 -11.12 14.15 -3.49
N TYR A 505 -10.81 15.40 -3.11
CA TYR A 505 -10.79 15.83 -1.71
C TYR A 505 -12.20 15.84 -1.11
N ALA A 506 -13.15 16.41 -1.86
CA ALA A 506 -14.56 16.49 -1.44
C ALA A 506 -15.16 15.10 -1.21
N GLU A 507 -14.96 14.17 -2.13
CA GLU A 507 -15.49 12.80 -2.05
C GLU A 507 -14.85 12.00 -0.91
N LYS A 508 -13.52 12.03 -0.81
CA LYS A 508 -12.76 11.27 0.19
C LYS A 508 -13.14 11.65 1.61
N TYR A 509 -13.26 12.95 1.87
CA TYR A 509 -13.55 13.50 3.20
C TYR A 509 -15.02 13.88 3.39
N ARG A 510 -15.87 13.64 2.37
CA ARG A 510 -17.32 13.98 2.37
C ARG A 510 -17.58 15.45 2.68
N LEU A 511 -16.78 16.32 2.04
CA LEU A 511 -16.87 17.75 2.21
C LEU A 511 -17.85 18.37 1.20
N ALA A 512 -18.50 19.45 1.61
CA ALA A 512 -19.43 20.21 0.80
C ALA A 512 -19.10 21.71 0.85
N GLU A 513 -19.64 22.46 -0.09
CA GLU A 513 -19.58 23.93 -0.05
C GLU A 513 -20.10 24.47 1.28
N GLY A 514 -19.34 25.37 1.91
CA GLY A 514 -19.63 25.96 3.22
C GLY A 514 -18.95 25.29 4.39
N ASP A 515 -18.40 24.09 4.24
CA ASP A 515 -17.64 23.39 5.26
C ASP A 515 -16.32 24.12 5.58
N THR A 516 -15.75 23.80 6.73
CA THR A 516 -14.45 24.33 7.15
C THR A 516 -13.45 23.19 7.25
N ILE A 517 -12.33 23.30 6.56
CA ILE A 517 -11.21 22.38 6.65
C ILE A 517 -10.10 23.00 7.50
N GLU A 518 -9.43 22.17 8.30
CA GLU A 518 -8.25 22.54 9.07
C GLU A 518 -7.06 21.72 8.58
N LEU A 519 -6.03 22.42 8.14
CA LEU A 519 -4.79 21.83 7.64
C LEU A 519 -3.62 22.32 8.47
N LYS A 520 -2.54 21.55 8.53
CA LYS A 520 -1.28 21.94 9.19
C LYS A 520 -0.13 21.93 8.20
N GLU A 521 0.93 22.64 8.52
CA GLU A 521 2.19 22.55 7.79
C GLU A 521 2.71 21.10 7.80
N THR A 522 3.30 20.69 6.68
CA THR A 522 3.82 19.31 6.52
C THR A 522 4.90 19.03 7.56
N TYR A 523 5.79 20.00 7.81
CA TYR A 523 6.93 19.92 8.74
C TYR A 523 6.93 21.08 9.74
N GLY A 524 5.78 21.53 10.19
CA GLY A 524 5.64 22.63 11.13
C GLY A 524 4.39 22.51 11.98
N ASP A 525 4.27 23.38 12.98
CA ASP A 525 3.16 23.37 13.93
C ASP A 525 2.00 24.28 13.53
N LYS A 526 2.20 25.11 12.52
CA LYS A 526 1.20 26.11 12.14
C LYS A 526 0.01 25.47 11.48
N LYS A 527 -1.17 25.89 11.89
CA LYS A 527 -2.47 25.40 11.39
C LYS A 527 -3.20 26.49 10.65
N TYR A 528 -3.88 26.08 9.60
CA TYR A 528 -4.66 26.95 8.74
C TYR A 528 -6.09 26.46 8.68
N LYS A 529 -7.05 27.38 8.71
CA LYS A 529 -8.48 27.09 8.55
C LYS A 529 -8.96 27.73 7.26
N PHE A 530 -9.55 26.92 6.42
CA PHE A 530 -10.11 27.37 5.13
C PHE A 530 -11.61 27.05 5.11
N LYS A 531 -12.41 27.96 4.56
CA LYS A 531 -13.80 27.69 4.24
C LYS A 531 -13.88 27.18 2.81
N VAL A 532 -14.58 26.10 2.57
CA VAL A 532 -14.82 25.55 1.23
C VAL A 532 -15.81 26.47 0.52
N ALA A 533 -15.36 27.12 -0.55
CA ALA A 533 -16.18 27.99 -1.37
C ALA A 533 -16.81 27.27 -2.57
N GLY A 534 -16.21 26.17 -3.00
CA GLY A 534 -16.70 25.34 -4.09
C GLY A 534 -15.83 24.10 -4.31
N ILE A 535 -16.23 23.27 -5.25
CA ILE A 535 -15.52 22.06 -5.66
C ILE A 535 -15.09 22.25 -7.11
N TYR A 536 -13.85 21.91 -7.41
CA TYR A 536 -13.26 21.95 -8.74
C TYR A 536 -12.96 20.52 -9.21
N GLU A 537 -13.29 20.20 -10.43
CA GLU A 537 -13.10 18.87 -11.01
C GLU A 537 -11.63 18.62 -11.30
N TYR A 538 -10.94 18.01 -10.34
CA TYR A 538 -9.52 17.67 -10.37
C TYR A 538 -9.27 16.35 -9.61
N PRO A 539 -9.46 15.21 -10.28
CA PRO A 539 -9.35 13.89 -9.65
C PRO A 539 -7.91 13.47 -9.36
N ALA A 540 -6.91 14.17 -9.91
CA ALA A 540 -5.51 13.77 -9.84
C ALA A 540 -4.91 13.80 -8.43
N ALA A 541 -5.40 14.70 -7.54
CA ALA A 541 -4.88 14.83 -6.18
C ALA A 541 -5.90 15.41 -5.20
N VAL A 542 -5.66 15.13 -3.92
CA VAL A 542 -6.30 15.88 -2.82
C VAL A 542 -5.71 17.27 -2.79
N ALA A 543 -6.45 18.28 -3.26
CA ALA A 543 -5.92 19.61 -3.51
C ALA A 543 -6.86 20.73 -3.05
N ILE A 544 -6.26 21.90 -2.80
CA ILE A 544 -6.95 23.17 -2.63
C ILE A 544 -6.45 24.19 -3.65
N PHE A 545 -7.35 24.99 -4.16
CA PHE A 545 -7.08 26.07 -5.12
C PHE A 545 -7.42 27.40 -4.49
N MET A 546 -6.52 28.36 -4.62
CA MET A 546 -6.68 29.71 -4.09
C MET A 546 -5.98 30.73 -5.02
N PRO A 547 -6.37 32.01 -4.97
CA PRO A 547 -5.66 33.05 -5.71
C PRO A 547 -4.23 33.22 -5.23
#